data_09b1b0578e22adbb05314134b6f14462
#
_entry.id   09b1b0578e22adbb05314134b6f14462
#
_cell.length_a   1.000
_cell.length_b   1.000
_cell.length_c   1.000
_cell.angle_alpha   90.00
_cell.angle_beta   90.00
_cell.angle_gamma   90.00
#
_symmetry.space_group_name_H-M   'P 1'
#
loop_
_entity.id
_entity.type
_entity.pdbx_description
1 polymer ?
#
loop_
_entity_poly.entity_id
_entity_poly.type
_entity_poly.pdbx_seq_one_letter_code
_entity_poly.pdbx_strand_id
1 'polypeptide(L)'
;MIYLQMKTIKLNLKGILGIITLCMASLLVGVAYADEPIKITISSTMGNVQFDGEWTHGTEWKHSSFDKFWYDKEDAIILRTAHQDKFFYVFIDYLSDFTNDHIADRAIVCFDGYDTSSVADESDWCYAVSRGSGNGHTLQGGSPIYQTSHFNLVKNHPDFVAHGGTSGENDRYLRIPHAAYEFRIPIEQIGFQDEYGFFIQVYDGNDVKTYPKEFSGKF
;
A
#
# COMPACT_ATOMS: atom_id res chain seq x y z
N MET A 1 21.90 -20.05 75.32
CA MET A 1 22.25 -18.72 74.79
C MET A 1 22.95 -18.92 73.46
N ILE A 2 22.16 -18.81 72.36
CA ILE A 2 22.62 -19.10 70.99
C ILE A 2 22.90 -17.77 70.30
N TYR A 3 24.16 -17.52 69.98
CA TYR A 3 24.55 -16.32 69.20
C TYR A 3 24.38 -16.61 67.72
N LEU A 4 23.41 -15.91 67.06
CA LEU A 4 23.30 -15.87 65.62
C LEU A 4 24.31 -14.86 65.05
N GLN A 5 25.28 -15.31 64.28
CA GLN A 5 26.14 -14.47 63.49
C GLN A 5 25.41 -14.03 62.19
N MET A 6 25.06 -12.75 62.06
CA MET A 6 24.60 -12.18 60.82
C MET A 6 25.79 -11.94 59.87
N LYS A 7 25.79 -12.68 58.76
CA LYS A 7 26.76 -12.54 57.70
C LYS A 7 26.30 -11.38 56.78
N THR A 8 27.01 -10.29 56.82
CA THR A 8 26.73 -9.10 55.96
C THR A 8 27.07 -9.45 54.52
N ILE A 9 26.06 -9.54 53.66
CA ILE A 9 26.24 -9.71 52.21
C ILE A 9 26.61 -8.33 51.63
N LYS A 10 27.87 -8.14 51.23
CA LYS A 10 28.28 -6.98 50.46
C LYS A 10 27.74 -7.10 49.03
N LEU A 11 26.64 -6.44 48.73
CA LEU A 11 26.18 -6.26 47.35
C LEU A 11 27.19 -5.48 46.53
N ASN A 12 27.67 -6.06 45.47
CA ASN A 12 28.65 -5.45 44.61
C ASN A 12 27.91 -4.45 43.66
N LEU A 13 27.99 -3.17 43.96
CA LEU A 13 27.31 -2.08 43.28
C LEU A 13 27.55 -2.07 41.74
N LYS A 14 28.72 -2.57 41.31
CA LYS A 14 29.06 -2.68 39.89
C LYS A 14 28.22 -3.75 39.17
N GLY A 15 27.84 -4.84 39.87
CA GLY A 15 26.96 -5.88 39.31
C GLY A 15 25.51 -5.41 39.12
N ILE A 16 25.02 -4.58 40.06
CA ILE A 16 23.67 -4.02 40.00
C ILE A 16 23.54 -3.01 38.85
N LEU A 17 24.59 -2.16 38.66
CA LEU A 17 24.60 -1.19 37.56
C LEU A 17 24.60 -1.88 36.19
N GLY A 18 25.32 -3.01 36.02
CA GLY A 18 25.35 -3.80 34.80
C GLY A 18 24.00 -4.43 34.47
N ILE A 19 23.27 -4.95 35.46
CA ILE A 19 21.94 -5.56 35.27
C ILE A 19 20.90 -4.49 34.90
N ILE A 20 20.92 -3.30 35.51
CA ILE A 20 20.02 -2.20 35.20
C ILE A 20 20.26 -1.69 33.78
N THR A 21 21.51 -1.58 33.33
CA THR A 21 21.84 -1.18 31.96
C THR A 21 21.38 -2.20 30.92
N LEU A 22 21.49 -3.49 31.23
CA LEU A 22 21.02 -4.58 30.34
C LEU A 22 19.48 -4.62 30.24
N CYS A 23 18.77 -4.37 31.35
CA CYS A 23 17.30 -4.30 31.34
C CYS A 23 16.79 -3.04 30.63
N MET A 24 17.51 -1.89 30.68
CA MET A 24 17.09 -0.71 29.90
C MET A 24 17.36 -0.84 28.41
N ALA A 25 18.39 -1.58 28.00
CA ALA A 25 18.66 -1.84 26.58
C ALA A 25 17.59 -2.76 25.93
N SER A 26 16.95 -3.65 26.73
CA SER A 26 15.87 -4.52 26.21
C SER A 26 14.51 -3.83 26.10
N LEU A 27 14.34 -2.61 26.65
CA LEU A 27 13.10 -1.84 26.52
C LEU A 27 13.06 -0.93 25.29
N LEU A 28 14.13 -0.89 24.49
CA LEU A 28 14.23 -0.18 23.22
C LEU A 28 13.98 -1.09 22.00
N VAL A 29 13.33 -2.24 22.19
CA VAL A 29 12.76 -2.96 21.06
C VAL A 29 11.60 -2.11 20.55
N GLY A 30 11.86 -1.31 19.54
CA GLY A 30 10.82 -0.57 18.85
C GLY A 30 9.73 -1.55 18.43
N VAL A 31 8.51 -1.34 18.88
CA VAL A 31 7.35 -2.05 18.37
C VAL A 31 7.26 -1.61 16.90
N ALA A 32 7.64 -2.47 15.98
CA ALA A 32 7.30 -2.28 14.59
C ALA A 32 5.77 -2.33 14.52
N TYR A 33 5.13 -1.18 14.36
CA TYR A 33 3.72 -1.13 14.02
C TYR A 33 3.63 -1.65 12.59
N ALA A 34 3.17 -2.87 12.42
CA ALA A 34 2.68 -3.30 11.13
C ALA A 34 1.46 -2.43 10.81
N ASP A 35 1.39 -1.89 9.59
CA ASP A 35 0.20 -1.20 9.12
C ASP A 35 -1.01 -2.15 9.24
N GLU A 36 -2.19 -1.61 9.62
CA GLU A 36 -3.40 -2.43 9.74
C GLU A 36 -3.78 -3.00 8.37
N PRO A 37 -4.21 -4.28 8.29
CA PRO A 37 -4.63 -4.86 7.02
C PRO A 37 -5.79 -4.09 6.39
N ILE A 38 -5.68 -3.78 5.11
CA ILE A 38 -6.76 -3.19 4.31
C ILE A 38 -7.85 -4.25 4.08
N LYS A 39 -9.09 -3.87 4.30
CA LYS A 39 -10.25 -4.74 4.10
C LYS A 39 -10.91 -4.43 2.77
N ILE A 40 -10.84 -5.36 1.84
CA ILE A 40 -11.52 -5.23 0.55
C ILE A 40 -13.01 -5.56 0.73
N THR A 41 -13.88 -4.62 0.40
CA THR A 41 -15.34 -4.80 0.51
C THR A 41 -15.87 -5.63 -0.66
N ILE A 42 -16.67 -6.65 -0.37
CA ILE A 42 -17.46 -7.33 -1.41
C ILE A 42 -18.63 -6.41 -1.79
N SER A 43 -18.72 -6.03 -3.05
CA SER A 43 -19.71 -5.10 -3.58
C SER A 43 -20.54 -5.74 -4.70
N SER A 44 -21.70 -5.17 -4.98
CA SER A 44 -22.56 -5.56 -6.13
C SER A 44 -22.82 -4.39 -7.09
N THR A 45 -22.18 -3.24 -6.87
CA THR A 45 -22.47 -1.99 -7.61
C THR A 45 -21.28 -1.40 -8.34
N MET A 46 -20.12 -2.08 -8.33
CA MET A 46 -18.91 -1.59 -8.98
C MET A 46 -18.99 -1.59 -10.52
N GLY A 47 -19.97 -2.26 -11.09
CA GLY A 47 -20.24 -2.18 -12.54
C GLY A 47 -20.70 -0.80 -13.04
N ASN A 48 -21.01 0.12 -12.11
CA ASN A 48 -21.38 1.51 -12.44
C ASN A 48 -20.20 2.49 -12.41
N VAL A 49 -19.00 2.02 -12.07
CA VAL A 49 -17.79 2.86 -12.09
C VAL A 49 -17.44 3.23 -13.53
N GLN A 50 -17.27 4.52 -13.76
CA GLN A 50 -16.69 5.07 -14.98
C GLN A 50 -15.18 5.19 -14.80
N PHE A 51 -14.39 4.47 -15.58
CA PHE A 51 -12.94 4.56 -15.51
C PHE A 51 -12.47 5.76 -16.35
N ASP A 52 -12.49 6.94 -15.75
CA ASP A 52 -12.08 8.23 -16.38
C ASP A 52 -11.03 8.98 -15.56
N GLY A 53 -10.61 8.42 -14.42
CA GLY A 53 -9.62 9.00 -13.51
C GLY A 53 -10.20 10.09 -12.63
N GLU A 54 -11.53 10.09 -12.42
CA GLU A 54 -12.24 11.06 -11.61
C GLU A 54 -13.27 10.37 -10.71
N TRP A 55 -13.66 11.01 -9.63
CA TRP A 55 -14.91 10.68 -8.96
C TRP A 55 -16.05 11.40 -9.67
N THR A 56 -16.60 10.77 -10.70
CA THR A 56 -17.55 11.41 -11.64
C THR A 56 -18.88 11.74 -11.02
N HIS A 57 -19.38 10.91 -10.09
CA HIS A 57 -20.64 11.19 -9.40
C HIS A 57 -20.65 10.69 -7.96
N GLY A 58 -21.41 11.37 -7.09
CA GLY A 58 -21.35 11.23 -5.63
C GLY A 58 -21.64 9.85 -5.03
N THR A 59 -22.02 8.84 -5.85
CA THR A 59 -22.26 7.47 -5.39
C THR A 59 -21.34 6.44 -5.99
N GLU A 60 -20.46 6.82 -6.89
CA GLU A 60 -19.67 5.92 -7.74
C GLU A 60 -18.85 4.91 -6.94
N TRP A 61 -17.99 5.39 -6.05
CA TRP A 61 -17.17 4.55 -5.18
C TRP A 61 -17.76 4.34 -3.78
N LYS A 62 -19.03 4.71 -3.55
CA LYS A 62 -19.64 4.72 -2.23
C LYS A 62 -19.70 3.33 -1.57
N HIS A 63 -19.83 2.28 -2.35
CA HIS A 63 -20.00 0.91 -1.88
C HIS A 63 -18.70 0.10 -1.87
N SER A 64 -17.56 0.78 -1.88
CA SER A 64 -16.24 0.21 -1.66
C SER A 64 -15.76 0.45 -0.21
N SER A 65 -14.67 -0.19 0.21
CA SER A 65 -14.00 0.11 1.47
C SER A 65 -13.46 1.55 1.48
N PHE A 66 -13.00 2.00 2.62
CA PHE A 66 -12.44 3.33 2.79
C PHE A 66 -11.26 3.28 3.75
N ASP A 67 -10.09 3.66 3.26
CA ASP A 67 -8.90 3.87 4.05
C ASP A 67 -8.32 5.24 3.74
N LYS A 68 -7.75 5.91 4.74
CA LYS A 68 -7.11 7.21 4.57
C LYS A 68 -5.72 7.19 5.18
N PHE A 69 -4.73 7.44 4.37
CA PHE A 69 -3.33 7.49 4.78
C PHE A 69 -2.86 8.92 4.84
N TRP A 70 -2.38 9.34 6.01
CA TRP A 70 -1.75 10.64 6.22
C TRP A 70 -0.23 10.48 6.18
N TYR A 71 0.47 11.22 5.32
CA TYR A 71 1.93 11.23 5.24
C TYR A 71 2.53 12.37 6.07
N ASP A 72 1.81 13.50 6.13
CA ASP A 72 2.04 14.59 7.06
C ASP A 72 0.70 15.28 7.42
N LYS A 73 0.72 16.54 7.86
CA LYS A 73 -0.48 17.24 8.31
C LYS A 73 -1.47 17.58 7.19
N GLU A 74 -0.98 17.72 5.97
CA GLU A 74 -1.75 18.20 4.82
C GLU A 74 -1.71 17.20 3.66
N ASP A 75 -0.86 16.18 3.73
CA ASP A 75 -0.61 15.22 2.67
C ASP A 75 -1.33 13.90 2.95
N ALA A 76 -2.31 13.58 2.12
CA ALA A 76 -3.16 12.42 2.33
C ALA A 76 -3.58 11.73 1.03
N ILE A 77 -3.64 10.41 1.08
CA ILE A 77 -4.24 9.56 0.07
C ILE A 77 -5.51 8.90 0.63
N ILE A 78 -6.59 8.96 -0.14
CA ILE A 78 -7.76 8.10 0.07
C ILE A 78 -7.60 6.87 -0.82
N LEU A 79 -7.76 5.70 -0.22
CA LEU A 79 -7.85 4.44 -0.92
C LEU A 79 -9.26 3.87 -0.81
N ARG A 80 -9.81 3.48 -1.93
CA ARG A 80 -11.06 2.75 -2.02
C ARG A 80 -10.81 1.42 -2.70
N THR A 81 -11.26 0.33 -2.09
CA THR A 81 -11.12 -1.00 -2.65
C THR A 81 -12.42 -1.77 -2.61
N ALA A 82 -12.68 -2.55 -3.64
CA ALA A 82 -13.83 -3.45 -3.69
C ALA A 82 -13.52 -4.71 -4.50
N HIS A 83 -14.21 -5.78 -4.17
CA HIS A 83 -14.25 -7.00 -4.96
C HIS A 83 -15.67 -7.19 -5.49
N GLN A 84 -15.81 -7.35 -6.80
CA GLN A 84 -17.06 -7.76 -7.43
C GLN A 84 -16.77 -8.75 -8.55
N ASP A 85 -17.44 -9.89 -8.50
CA ASP A 85 -17.31 -10.99 -9.46
C ASP A 85 -15.84 -11.46 -9.59
N LYS A 86 -15.24 -11.29 -10.75
CA LYS A 86 -13.85 -11.67 -11.05
C LYS A 86 -12.86 -10.51 -11.04
N PHE A 87 -13.22 -9.38 -10.41
CA PHE A 87 -12.41 -8.17 -10.43
C PHE A 87 -12.16 -7.58 -9.05
N PHE A 88 -10.94 -7.08 -8.86
CA PHE A 88 -10.66 -6.05 -7.89
C PHE A 88 -10.81 -4.67 -8.51
N TYR A 89 -11.40 -3.78 -7.73
CA TYR A 89 -11.55 -2.36 -8.04
C TYR A 89 -10.74 -1.56 -7.04
N VAL A 90 -9.91 -0.67 -7.53
CA VAL A 90 -9.07 0.21 -6.71
C VAL A 90 -9.22 1.64 -7.20
N PHE A 91 -9.49 2.54 -6.28
CA PHE A 91 -9.45 3.99 -6.50
C PHE A 91 -8.46 4.60 -5.54
N ILE A 92 -7.54 5.38 -6.08
CA ILE A 92 -6.52 6.11 -5.35
C ILE A 92 -6.76 7.59 -5.61
N ASP A 93 -7.07 8.33 -4.56
CA ASP A 93 -7.37 9.74 -4.57
C ASP A 93 -6.28 10.48 -3.80
N TYR A 94 -5.39 11.18 -4.53
CA TYR A 94 -4.25 11.84 -3.93
C TYR A 94 -4.58 13.32 -3.67
N LEU A 95 -5.15 13.59 -2.49
CA LEU A 95 -5.74 14.87 -2.12
C LEU A 95 -4.79 16.07 -2.13
N SER A 96 -3.49 15.84 -2.16
CA SER A 96 -2.45 16.86 -2.05
C SER A 96 -1.74 17.16 -3.37
N ASP A 97 -1.95 16.34 -4.39
CA ASP A 97 -1.37 16.56 -5.72
C ASP A 97 -2.26 17.45 -6.59
N PHE A 98 -2.01 18.75 -6.56
CA PHE A 98 -2.72 19.77 -7.33
C PHE A 98 -2.02 20.12 -8.64
N THR A 99 -0.81 19.67 -8.85
CA THR A 99 -0.05 19.91 -10.08
C THR A 99 -0.30 18.78 -11.09
N ASN A 100 -0.01 19.02 -12.35
CA ASN A 100 -0.09 18.00 -13.38
C ASN A 100 1.27 17.92 -14.05
N ASP A 101 2.12 17.06 -13.50
CA ASP A 101 3.49 16.86 -13.94
C ASP A 101 3.56 15.74 -14.99
N HIS A 102 2.89 15.89 -16.09
CA HIS A 102 2.73 14.95 -17.19
C HIS A 102 3.76 13.81 -17.22
N ILE A 103 3.29 12.56 -17.22
CA ILE A 103 4.10 11.32 -17.22
C ILE A 103 4.76 11.01 -15.86
N ALA A 104 5.15 12.03 -15.08
CA ALA A 104 5.72 11.84 -13.75
C ALA A 104 4.65 11.42 -12.74
N ASP A 105 3.45 12.02 -12.82
CA ASP A 105 2.32 11.66 -11.97
C ASP A 105 1.77 10.31 -12.39
N ARG A 106 1.83 9.36 -11.49
CA ARG A 106 1.37 7.99 -11.74
C ARG A 106 1.06 7.27 -10.45
N ALA A 107 0.20 6.26 -10.54
CA ALA A 107 -0.02 5.30 -9.47
C ALA A 107 0.36 3.89 -9.89
N ILE A 108 0.80 3.11 -8.91
CA ILE A 108 1.10 1.69 -9.03
C ILE A 108 0.37 0.96 -7.92
N VAL A 109 -0.30 -0.15 -8.26
CA VAL A 109 -0.93 -1.07 -7.33
C VAL A 109 -0.29 -2.43 -7.53
N CYS A 110 0.23 -3.03 -6.47
CA CYS A 110 0.85 -4.35 -6.54
C CYS A 110 0.19 -5.34 -5.59
N PHE A 111 0.20 -6.59 -6.00
CA PHE A 111 -0.23 -7.75 -5.23
C PHE A 111 0.91 -8.76 -5.20
N ASP A 112 1.26 -9.18 -3.98
CA ASP A 112 2.09 -10.35 -3.72
C ASP A 112 1.14 -11.56 -3.65
N GLY A 113 1.40 -12.52 -4.52
CA GLY A 113 0.55 -13.70 -4.66
C GLY A 113 0.75 -14.75 -3.57
N TYR A 114 1.39 -15.86 -3.91
CA TYR A 114 1.43 -17.04 -3.04
C TYR A 114 2.62 -17.12 -2.10
N ASP A 115 3.62 -16.29 -2.28
CA ASP A 115 4.86 -16.34 -1.52
C ASP A 115 5.14 -14.98 -0.89
N THR A 116 5.18 -14.94 0.42
CA THR A 116 5.62 -13.78 1.18
C THR A 116 7.14 -13.65 1.17
N SER A 117 7.81 -14.15 0.13
CA SER A 117 9.26 -13.99 -0.03
C SER A 117 9.59 -12.51 -0.23
N SER A 118 10.76 -12.10 0.21
CA SER A 118 11.23 -10.72 0.03
C SER A 118 11.78 -10.44 -1.37
N VAL A 119 11.53 -11.35 -2.32
CA VAL A 119 12.06 -11.29 -3.70
C VAL A 119 10.89 -11.47 -4.65
N ALA A 120 10.67 -10.50 -5.52
CA ALA A 120 9.59 -10.56 -6.51
C ALA A 120 9.74 -11.78 -7.42
N ASP A 121 8.65 -12.53 -7.57
CA ASP A 121 8.57 -13.72 -8.41
C ASP A 121 7.36 -13.68 -9.37
N GLU A 122 7.11 -14.77 -10.10
CA GLU A 122 6.07 -14.83 -11.12
C GLU A 122 4.63 -14.73 -10.56
N SER A 123 4.45 -14.87 -9.24
CA SER A 123 3.16 -14.69 -8.57
C SER A 123 2.86 -13.23 -8.22
N ASP A 124 3.86 -12.35 -8.33
CA ASP A 124 3.75 -10.93 -8.00
C ASP A 124 3.34 -10.10 -9.20
N TRP A 125 2.32 -9.29 -9.02
CA TRP A 125 1.75 -8.48 -10.08
C TRP A 125 1.65 -7.02 -9.69
N CYS A 126 2.06 -6.12 -10.60
CA CYS A 126 1.85 -4.69 -10.45
C CYS A 126 1.09 -4.12 -11.64
N TYR A 127 0.26 -3.13 -11.35
CA TYR A 127 -0.58 -2.43 -12.32
C TYR A 127 -0.32 -0.94 -12.17
N ALA A 128 0.04 -0.28 -13.26
CA ALA A 128 0.44 1.11 -13.25
C ALA A 128 -0.37 1.93 -14.26
N VAL A 129 -0.63 3.18 -13.93
CA VAL A 129 -1.21 4.15 -14.86
C VAL A 129 -0.69 5.56 -14.55
N SER A 130 -0.43 6.34 -15.61
CA SER A 130 -0.05 7.74 -15.48
C SER A 130 -1.29 8.64 -15.53
N ARG A 131 -1.21 9.79 -14.86
CA ARG A 131 -2.23 10.84 -14.91
C ARG A 131 -2.46 11.31 -16.34
N GLY A 132 -3.72 11.52 -16.71
CA GLY A 132 -4.12 11.87 -18.07
C GLY A 132 -4.03 10.73 -19.08
N SER A 133 -3.91 9.48 -18.62
CA SER A 133 -3.85 8.28 -19.46
C SER A 133 -4.94 7.28 -19.14
N GLY A 134 -5.59 6.73 -20.17
CA GLY A 134 -6.45 5.54 -20.08
C GLY A 134 -5.74 4.25 -20.45
N ASN A 135 -4.41 4.26 -20.58
CA ASN A 135 -3.59 3.12 -20.95
C ASN A 135 -2.74 2.67 -19.78
N GLY A 136 -3.27 1.78 -18.95
CA GLY A 136 -2.52 1.15 -17.88
C GLY A 136 -1.50 0.12 -18.41
N HIS A 137 -0.54 -0.21 -17.56
CA HIS A 137 0.50 -1.19 -17.81
C HIS A 137 0.45 -2.28 -16.74
N THR A 138 0.68 -3.52 -17.15
CA THR A 138 0.82 -4.67 -16.26
C THR A 138 2.29 -5.09 -16.19
N LEU A 139 2.78 -5.31 -14.98
CA LEU A 139 4.12 -5.81 -14.72
C LEU A 139 4.00 -7.10 -13.90
N GLN A 140 4.85 -8.06 -14.20
CA GLN A 140 4.97 -9.32 -13.46
C GLN A 140 6.36 -9.45 -12.87
N GLY A 141 6.43 -9.91 -11.63
CA GLY A 141 7.70 -10.11 -10.93
C GLY A 141 8.47 -11.30 -11.46
N GLY A 142 9.72 -11.40 -11.04
CA GLY A 142 10.63 -12.45 -11.47
C GLY A 142 11.17 -12.28 -12.89
N SER A 143 12.29 -12.96 -13.16
CA SER A 143 12.83 -13.09 -14.50
C SER A 143 13.38 -14.48 -14.69
N PRO A 144 12.79 -15.31 -15.57
CA PRO A 144 13.29 -16.65 -15.84
C PRO A 144 14.69 -16.63 -16.49
N ILE A 145 15.11 -15.49 -17.08
CA ILE A 145 16.38 -15.36 -17.78
C ILE A 145 17.51 -14.91 -16.84
N TYR A 146 17.21 -14.05 -15.85
CA TYR A 146 18.26 -13.40 -15.05
C TYR A 146 18.19 -13.74 -13.55
N GLN A 147 17.21 -14.50 -13.09
CA GLN A 147 16.97 -14.79 -11.66
C GLN A 147 16.99 -13.50 -10.80
N THR A 148 16.40 -12.43 -11.34
CA THR A 148 16.39 -11.11 -10.71
C THR A 148 15.01 -10.82 -10.15
N SER A 149 14.97 -10.14 -9.01
CA SER A 149 13.75 -9.64 -8.36
C SER A 149 13.18 -8.40 -9.08
N HIS A 150 13.20 -8.37 -10.40
CA HIS A 150 12.72 -7.24 -11.17
C HIS A 150 11.33 -7.53 -11.73
N PHE A 151 10.51 -6.48 -11.79
CA PHE A 151 9.25 -6.51 -12.50
C PHE A 151 9.47 -6.26 -13.99
N ASN A 152 8.82 -7.07 -14.81
CA ASN A 152 8.90 -7.01 -16.27
C ASN A 152 7.54 -6.57 -16.84
N LEU A 153 7.59 -5.66 -17.81
CA LEU A 153 6.39 -5.29 -18.55
C LEU A 153 5.86 -6.50 -19.31
N VAL A 154 4.60 -6.83 -19.09
CA VAL A 154 3.90 -7.92 -19.78
C VAL A 154 2.66 -7.41 -20.50
N LYS A 155 2.09 -8.26 -21.34
CA LYS A 155 0.84 -7.91 -22.04
C LYS A 155 -0.31 -7.79 -21.03
N ASN A 156 -1.04 -6.69 -21.12
CA ASN A 156 -2.24 -6.50 -20.33
C ASN A 156 -3.28 -7.60 -20.57
N HIS A 157 -3.95 -8.03 -19.50
CA HIS A 157 -5.15 -8.82 -19.61
C HIS A 157 -6.23 -8.03 -20.36
N PRO A 158 -7.04 -8.66 -21.25
CA PRO A 158 -8.06 -7.94 -22.03
C PRO A 158 -9.13 -7.23 -21.17
N ASP A 159 -9.38 -7.74 -19.98
CA ASP A 159 -10.34 -7.16 -19.04
C ASP A 159 -9.72 -6.18 -18.03
N PHE A 160 -8.39 -5.98 -18.05
CA PHE A 160 -7.72 -4.97 -17.23
C PHE A 160 -8.06 -3.56 -17.73
N VAL A 161 -8.48 -2.70 -16.82
CA VAL A 161 -8.71 -1.28 -17.09
C VAL A 161 -8.01 -0.46 -16.04
N ALA A 162 -7.33 0.60 -16.47
CA ALA A 162 -6.81 1.62 -15.57
C ALA A 162 -6.90 3.00 -16.22
N HIS A 163 -7.24 4.00 -15.43
CA HIS A 163 -7.27 5.39 -15.86
C HIS A 163 -6.71 6.29 -14.76
N GLY A 164 -5.86 7.22 -15.14
CA GLY A 164 -5.38 8.30 -14.27
C GLY A 164 -5.88 9.63 -14.79
N GLY A 165 -6.42 10.46 -13.92
CA GLY A 165 -7.06 11.71 -14.29
C GLY A 165 -6.97 12.78 -13.21
N THR A 166 -7.94 13.66 -13.22
CA THR A 166 -8.04 14.77 -12.27
C THR A 166 -9.44 14.79 -11.68
N SER A 167 -9.57 14.33 -10.45
CA SER A 167 -10.80 14.42 -9.66
C SER A 167 -11.01 15.84 -9.13
N GLY A 168 -12.23 16.22 -8.81
CA GLY A 168 -12.50 17.58 -8.33
C GLY A 168 -13.97 17.87 -8.03
N GLU A 169 -14.72 18.53 -8.91
CA GLU A 169 -16.03 19.12 -8.62
C GLU A 169 -17.03 18.15 -7.96
N ASN A 170 -17.07 16.92 -8.42
CA ASN A 170 -17.96 15.87 -7.91
C ASN A 170 -17.31 15.01 -6.84
N ASP A 171 -16.04 15.24 -6.55
CA ASP A 171 -15.29 14.47 -5.59
C ASP A 171 -15.87 14.59 -4.19
N ARG A 172 -15.91 13.46 -3.51
CA ARG A 172 -16.49 13.36 -2.18
C ARG A 172 -15.63 14.01 -1.10
N TYR A 173 -14.32 14.03 -1.27
CA TYR A 173 -13.36 14.42 -0.23
C TYR A 173 -12.77 15.80 -0.46
N LEU A 174 -12.51 16.13 -1.73
CA LEU A 174 -11.92 17.41 -2.08
C LEU A 174 -12.41 17.90 -3.45
N ARG A 175 -13.02 19.08 -3.48
CA ARG A 175 -13.55 19.66 -4.72
C ARG A 175 -12.54 20.51 -5.51
N ILE A 176 -11.32 20.64 -4.99
CA ILE A 176 -10.21 21.27 -5.72
C ILE A 176 -9.63 20.20 -6.66
N PRO A 177 -9.33 20.53 -7.94
CA PRO A 177 -8.74 19.58 -8.86
C PRO A 177 -7.45 18.96 -8.32
N HIS A 178 -7.35 17.63 -8.28
CA HIS A 178 -6.22 16.87 -7.78
C HIS A 178 -6.11 15.51 -8.48
N ALA A 179 -4.99 14.82 -8.32
CA ALA A 179 -4.74 13.55 -8.99
C ALA A 179 -5.61 12.41 -8.46
N ALA A 180 -6.18 11.62 -9.37
CA ALA A 180 -6.88 10.39 -9.03
C ALA A 180 -6.60 9.27 -10.04
N TYR A 181 -6.68 8.02 -9.55
CA TYR A 181 -6.33 6.85 -10.35
C TYR A 181 -7.31 5.71 -10.06
N GLU A 182 -7.77 5.06 -11.12
CA GLU A 182 -8.77 4.01 -11.09
C GLU A 182 -8.27 2.74 -11.75
N PHE A 183 -8.55 1.61 -11.12
CA PHE A 183 -8.14 0.29 -11.63
C PHE A 183 -9.29 -0.72 -11.49
N ARG A 184 -9.47 -1.53 -12.53
CA ARG A 184 -10.20 -2.79 -12.51
C ARG A 184 -9.27 -3.91 -12.89
N ILE A 185 -8.94 -4.76 -11.93
CA ILE A 185 -7.88 -5.76 -12.02
C ILE A 185 -8.50 -7.16 -12.03
N PRO A 186 -8.24 -8.00 -13.05
CA PRO A 186 -8.72 -9.37 -13.09
C PRO A 186 -8.07 -10.24 -12.00
N ILE A 187 -8.87 -10.85 -11.13
CA ILE A 187 -8.40 -11.72 -10.05
C ILE A 187 -7.67 -12.95 -10.60
N GLU A 188 -8.03 -13.43 -11.78
CA GLU A 188 -7.40 -14.60 -12.38
C GLU A 188 -5.90 -14.41 -12.66
N GLN A 189 -5.41 -13.16 -12.79
CA GLN A 189 -3.98 -12.90 -12.94
C GLN A 189 -3.21 -13.05 -11.62
N ILE A 190 -3.79 -12.56 -10.52
CA ILE A 190 -3.13 -12.55 -9.20
C ILE A 190 -3.42 -13.82 -8.39
N GLY A 191 -4.30 -14.69 -8.89
CA GLY A 191 -4.80 -15.83 -8.15
C GLY A 191 -5.88 -15.47 -7.12
N PHE A 192 -6.76 -16.42 -6.79
CA PHE A 192 -7.81 -16.21 -5.79
C PHE A 192 -7.30 -16.64 -4.41
N GLN A 193 -7.27 -15.70 -3.45
CA GLN A 193 -6.80 -15.92 -2.09
C GLN A 193 -7.68 -15.17 -1.09
N ASP A 194 -7.61 -15.59 0.19
CA ASP A 194 -8.27 -14.90 1.30
C ASP A 194 -7.50 -13.65 1.74
N GLU A 195 -6.17 -13.64 1.58
CA GLU A 195 -5.26 -12.54 1.92
C GLU A 195 -4.21 -12.37 0.81
N TYR A 196 -3.83 -11.13 0.56
CA TYR A 196 -2.78 -10.75 -0.40
C TYR A 196 -1.79 -9.82 0.28
N GLY A 197 -0.51 -9.94 -0.06
CA GLY A 197 0.39 -8.82 0.08
C GLY A 197 -0.10 -7.69 -0.82
N PHE A 198 -0.20 -6.47 -0.28
CA PHE A 198 -0.76 -5.33 -1.01
C PHE A 198 0.13 -4.10 -0.86
N PHE A 199 0.42 -3.47 -1.97
CA PHE A 199 1.24 -2.28 -2.01
C PHE A 199 0.67 -1.27 -2.99
N ILE A 200 0.71 0.01 -2.60
CA ILE A 200 0.47 1.11 -3.52
C ILE A 200 1.63 2.11 -3.49
N GLN A 201 1.87 2.73 -4.63
CA GLN A 201 2.83 3.81 -4.78
C GLN A 201 2.25 4.89 -5.68
N VAL A 202 2.32 6.13 -5.23
CA VAL A 202 1.90 7.30 -5.99
C VAL A 202 3.07 8.24 -6.14
N TYR A 203 3.27 8.72 -7.35
CA TYR A 203 4.29 9.71 -7.70
C TYR A 203 3.60 11.04 -8.01
N ASP A 204 4.13 12.11 -7.44
CA ASP A 204 3.83 13.50 -7.72
C ASP A 204 5.17 14.17 -8.10
N GLY A 205 5.47 14.22 -9.40
CA GLY A 205 6.72 14.75 -9.90
C GLY A 205 7.97 14.14 -9.27
N ASN A 206 8.44 14.73 -8.18
CA ASN A 206 9.62 14.30 -7.46
C ASN A 206 9.32 13.63 -6.11
N ASP A 207 8.08 13.63 -5.68
CA ASP A 207 7.68 13.02 -4.41
C ASP A 207 7.04 11.65 -4.62
N VAL A 208 7.20 10.77 -3.63
CA VAL A 208 6.71 9.40 -3.68
C VAL A 208 6.03 9.06 -2.37
N LYS A 209 4.78 8.64 -2.45
CA LYS A 209 4.04 8.12 -1.30
C LYS A 209 3.74 6.65 -1.49
N THR A 210 3.90 5.87 -0.43
CA THR A 210 3.67 4.42 -0.47
C THR A 210 2.76 3.97 0.67
N TYR A 211 2.03 2.90 0.44
CA TYR A 211 1.45 2.08 1.49
C TYR A 211 1.89 0.61 1.26
N PRO A 212 2.43 -0.08 2.26
CA PRO A 212 2.81 0.42 3.59
C PRO A 212 3.80 1.61 3.54
N LYS A 213 3.75 2.51 4.52
CA LYS A 213 4.56 3.75 4.54
C LYS A 213 6.06 3.49 4.62
N GLU A 214 6.44 2.44 5.34
CA GLU A 214 7.84 2.06 5.55
C GLU A 214 8.27 0.93 4.60
N PHE A 215 7.73 0.92 3.40
CA PHE A 215 8.10 -0.08 2.42
C PHE A 215 9.59 -0.02 2.09
N SER A 216 10.32 -1.07 2.45
CA SER A 216 11.78 -1.12 2.30
C SER A 216 12.25 -1.41 0.86
N GLY A 217 11.35 -1.40 -0.11
CA GLY A 217 11.66 -1.61 -1.52
C GLY A 217 12.01 -3.05 -1.89
N LYS A 218 11.56 -4.01 -1.09
CA LYS A 218 11.64 -5.44 -1.40
C LYS A 218 10.22 -6.01 -1.44
N PHE A 219 9.74 -6.28 -2.62
CA PHE A 219 8.78 -7.31 -2.89
C PHE A 219 9.52 -8.60 -3.04
#